data_46b37baa58b8a82536a13fd0d9e75aa3
#
_entry.id   46b37baa58b8a82536a13fd0d9e75aa3
#
_cell.length_a   1.000
_cell.length_b   1.000
_cell.length_c   1.000
_cell.angle_alpha   90.00
_cell.angle_beta   90.00
_cell.angle_gamma   90.00
#
_symmetry.space_group_name_H-M   'P 1'
#
loop_
_entity.id
_entity.type
_entity.pdbx_description
1 polymer ?
#
loop_
_entity_poly.entity_id
_entity_poly.type
_entity_poly.pdbx_seq_one_letter_code
_entity_poly.pdbx_strand_id
1 'polypeptide(L)'
;GSILDEQTGELVGSDMENGNAIKVREHGFTNATDQTWYITNTGEYRNNMVFAATYDVRFENGNFYPFEVKDFVVKSGDNVYDFKVIPYIRVKSPKVEKNGNVITATFSLEAGKQEVKLKEIQLFAFSDMWVGNNVKLTLNGGTDKQVFSPSTAINSADIYTLSIDLGQNADVLKYSKNYYFRI
;
A
#
# COMPACT_ATOMS: atom_id res chain seq x y z
N GLY A 1 7.19 -2.88 -14.39
CA GLY A 1 8.17 -2.41 -13.40
C GLY A 1 7.63 -2.43 -11.98
N SER A 2 8.42 -1.92 -11.06
CA SER A 2 8.14 -2.00 -9.62
C SER A 2 8.30 -0.64 -8.95
N ILE A 3 7.62 -0.49 -7.83
CA ILE A 3 7.81 0.63 -6.91
C ILE A 3 8.67 0.12 -5.76
N LEU A 4 9.87 0.64 -5.64
CA LEU A 4 10.87 0.20 -4.67
C LEU A 4 11.12 1.29 -3.62
N ASP A 5 11.22 0.89 -2.38
CA ASP A 5 11.70 1.78 -1.34
C ASP A 5 13.16 2.17 -1.63
N GLU A 6 13.44 3.46 -1.71
CA GLU A 6 14.78 3.98 -2.01
C GLU A 6 15.84 3.53 -1.00
N GLN A 7 15.45 3.34 0.26
CA GLN A 7 16.37 2.98 1.34
C GLN A 7 16.61 1.47 1.42
N THR A 8 15.56 0.65 1.27
CA THR A 8 15.67 -0.79 1.50
C THR A 8 15.76 -1.61 0.21
N GLY A 9 15.31 -1.06 -0.91
CA GLY A 9 15.16 -1.77 -2.18
C GLY A 9 13.99 -2.75 -2.21
N GLU A 10 13.16 -2.79 -1.16
CA GLU A 10 12.00 -3.66 -1.08
C GLU A 10 10.81 -3.07 -1.85
N LEU A 11 9.90 -3.94 -2.28
CA LEU A 11 8.65 -3.52 -2.92
C LEU A 11 7.78 -2.69 -1.96
N VAL A 12 7.26 -1.57 -2.46
CA VAL A 12 6.30 -0.74 -1.73
C VAL A 12 4.90 -1.12 -2.16
N GLY A 13 4.27 -2.01 -1.40
CA GLY A 13 2.88 -2.39 -1.61
C GLY A 13 1.93 -1.22 -1.37
N SER A 14 0.79 -1.23 -2.07
CA SER A 14 -0.22 -0.18 -1.94
C SER A 14 -1.63 -0.76 -1.81
N ASP A 15 -2.60 0.09 -1.51
CA ASP A 15 -4.01 -0.28 -1.65
C ASP A 15 -4.40 -0.18 -3.13
N MET A 16 -5.17 -1.16 -3.61
CA MET A 16 -5.51 -1.24 -5.04
C MET A 16 -6.42 -0.11 -5.50
N GLU A 17 -7.44 0.21 -4.72
CA GLU A 17 -8.41 1.23 -5.05
C GLU A 17 -8.11 2.50 -4.25
N ASN A 18 -7.93 3.63 -4.94
CA ASN A 18 -7.52 4.92 -4.37
C ASN A 18 -6.17 4.91 -3.62
N GLY A 19 -5.36 3.86 -3.80
CA GLY A 19 -4.03 3.77 -3.21
C GLY A 19 -3.02 4.57 -4.00
N ASN A 20 -2.38 3.94 -4.96
CA ASN A 20 -1.37 4.56 -5.79
C ASN A 20 -1.73 4.52 -7.27
N ALA A 21 -1.56 5.64 -7.94
CA ALA A 21 -1.71 5.74 -9.38
C ALA A 21 -0.53 6.50 -9.99
N ILE A 22 -0.06 5.99 -11.11
CA ILE A 22 0.92 6.66 -11.94
C ILE A 22 0.16 7.47 -12.98
N LYS A 23 0.27 8.79 -12.92
CA LYS A 23 -0.28 9.70 -13.93
C LYS A 23 0.76 9.96 -14.99
N VAL A 24 0.42 9.67 -16.23
CA VAL A 24 1.34 9.87 -17.36
C VAL A 24 0.72 10.79 -18.40
N ARG A 25 1.50 11.75 -18.85
CA ARG A 25 1.09 12.73 -19.86
C ARG A 25 2.03 12.65 -21.06
N GLU A 26 1.49 12.27 -22.21
CA GLU A 26 2.26 12.15 -23.44
C GLU A 26 2.60 13.53 -24.01
N HIS A 27 3.84 13.68 -24.49
CA HIS A 27 4.31 14.88 -25.16
C HIS A 27 3.79 14.96 -26.61
N GLY A 28 3.80 16.16 -27.19
CA GLY A 28 3.45 16.39 -28.59
C GLY A 28 1.97 16.76 -28.84
N PHE A 29 1.15 16.82 -27.77
CA PHE A 29 -0.25 17.23 -27.88
C PHE A 29 -0.53 18.52 -27.11
N THR A 30 -1.24 19.46 -27.73
CA THR A 30 -1.55 20.76 -27.13
C THR A 30 -2.43 20.64 -25.87
N ASN A 31 -3.32 19.65 -25.84
CA ASN A 31 -4.27 19.39 -24.76
C ASN A 31 -4.18 17.93 -24.29
N ALA A 32 -2.98 17.41 -24.07
CA ALA A 32 -2.79 16.06 -23.57
C ALA A 32 -3.46 15.89 -22.20
N THR A 33 -4.28 14.86 -22.08
CA THR A 33 -4.89 14.44 -20.82
C THR A 33 -4.02 13.38 -20.15
N ASP A 34 -4.09 13.30 -18.82
CA ASP A 34 -3.39 12.27 -18.08
C ASP A 34 -4.01 10.89 -18.34
N GLN A 35 -3.18 9.93 -18.64
CA GLN A 35 -3.50 8.50 -18.52
C GLN A 35 -3.17 8.04 -17.12
N THR A 36 -3.82 6.97 -16.66
CA THR A 36 -3.56 6.39 -15.35
C THR A 36 -3.06 4.96 -15.51
N TRP A 37 -1.89 4.69 -14.95
CA TRP A 37 -1.39 3.31 -14.78
C TRP A 37 -1.58 2.93 -13.32
N TYR A 38 -2.07 1.71 -13.08
CA TYR A 38 -2.36 1.23 -11.74
C TYR A 38 -1.21 0.41 -11.19
N ILE A 39 -0.93 0.60 -9.90
CA ILE A 39 0.03 -0.17 -9.13
C ILE A 39 -0.76 -1.25 -8.38
N THR A 40 -0.28 -2.48 -8.40
CA THR A 40 -0.88 -3.60 -7.66
C THR A 40 -0.62 -3.47 -6.15
N ASN A 41 -1.32 -4.26 -5.34
CA ASN A 41 -1.09 -4.28 -3.89
C ASN A 41 0.30 -4.78 -3.50
N THR A 42 1.03 -5.44 -4.40
CA THR A 42 2.43 -5.86 -4.20
C THR A 42 3.46 -4.80 -4.55
N GLY A 43 3.05 -3.68 -5.17
CA GLY A 43 3.97 -2.62 -5.58
C GLY A 43 4.50 -2.77 -7.00
N GLU A 44 3.90 -3.65 -7.80
CA GLU A 44 4.25 -3.83 -9.21
C GLU A 44 3.26 -3.10 -10.10
N TYR A 45 3.66 -2.73 -11.31
CA TYR A 45 2.77 -2.15 -12.31
C TYR A 45 3.04 -2.72 -13.70
N ARG A 46 1.99 -2.82 -14.51
CA ARG A 46 2.08 -3.24 -15.89
C ARG A 46 1.02 -2.54 -16.73
N ASN A 47 1.45 -1.99 -17.87
CA ASN A 47 0.53 -1.48 -18.88
C ASN A 47 0.98 -1.98 -20.25
N ASN A 48 0.10 -2.70 -20.95
CA ASN A 48 0.38 -3.27 -22.27
C ASN A 48 -0.13 -2.38 -23.42
N MET A 49 -0.76 -1.24 -23.09
CA MET A 49 -1.36 -0.33 -24.07
C MET A 49 -0.74 1.07 -23.94
N VAL A 50 0.57 1.15 -24.19
CA VAL A 50 1.34 2.40 -24.14
C VAL A 50 2.03 2.60 -25.47
N PHE A 51 1.91 3.78 -26.04
CA PHE A 51 2.63 4.13 -27.26
C PHE A 51 4.11 4.42 -26.95
N ALA A 52 4.97 4.14 -27.93
CA ALA A 52 6.36 4.58 -27.88
C ALA A 52 6.38 6.12 -28.06
N ALA A 53 6.68 6.83 -26.97
CA ALA A 53 6.68 8.29 -26.92
C ALA A 53 7.46 8.78 -25.69
N THR A 54 7.52 10.09 -25.51
CA THR A 54 8.04 10.74 -24.30
C THR A 54 6.87 11.19 -23.44
N TYR A 55 6.97 10.96 -22.12
CA TYR A 55 5.94 11.25 -21.14
C TYR A 55 6.46 12.06 -19.97
N ASP A 56 5.60 12.85 -19.36
CA ASP A 56 5.76 13.28 -17.97
C ASP A 56 5.02 12.28 -17.07
N VAL A 57 5.73 11.75 -16.08
CA VAL A 57 5.22 10.75 -15.15
C VAL A 57 5.11 11.37 -13.77
N ARG A 58 3.92 11.29 -13.15
CA ARG A 58 3.65 11.85 -11.82
C ARG A 58 3.05 10.80 -10.93
N PHE A 59 3.48 10.81 -9.67
CA PHE A 59 2.97 9.97 -8.61
C PHE A 59 2.24 10.83 -7.60
N GLU A 60 0.95 10.58 -7.45
CA GLU A 60 0.04 11.36 -6.62
C GLU A 60 -0.76 10.43 -5.70
N ASN A 61 -1.14 10.93 -4.52
CA ASN A 61 -2.08 10.27 -3.59
C ASN A 61 -1.71 8.84 -3.18
N GLY A 62 -0.42 8.55 -3.08
CA GLY A 62 0.07 7.24 -2.68
C GLY A 62 0.44 7.14 -1.20
N ASN A 63 0.94 5.98 -0.80
CA ASN A 63 1.52 5.72 0.52
C ASN A 63 3.01 6.11 0.61
N PHE A 64 3.49 6.88 -0.34
CA PHE A 64 4.83 7.45 -0.40
C PHE A 64 4.79 8.92 -0.84
N TYR A 65 5.90 9.64 -0.66
CA TYR A 65 5.98 11.05 -1.03
C TYR A 65 5.82 11.23 -2.53
N PRO A 66 4.99 12.18 -2.99
CA PRO A 66 4.76 12.42 -4.40
C PRO A 66 6.04 12.93 -5.07
N PHE A 67 6.24 12.55 -6.31
CA PHE A 67 7.35 13.02 -7.14
C PHE A 67 6.98 12.99 -8.62
N GLU A 68 7.82 13.57 -9.46
CA GLU A 68 7.63 13.64 -10.91
C GLU A 68 8.92 13.25 -11.63
N VAL A 69 8.75 12.55 -12.77
CA VAL A 69 9.81 12.24 -13.72
C VAL A 69 9.44 12.89 -15.03
N LYS A 70 10.24 13.84 -15.48
CA LYS A 70 10.11 14.52 -16.79
C LYS A 70 10.80 13.73 -17.86
N ASP A 71 10.33 13.91 -19.10
CA ASP A 71 10.95 13.36 -20.32
C ASP A 71 11.19 11.84 -20.25
N PHE A 72 10.26 11.11 -19.60
CA PHE A 72 10.33 9.65 -19.51
C PHE A 72 10.07 9.02 -20.88
N VAL A 73 11.07 8.32 -21.42
CA VAL A 73 11.01 7.74 -22.77
C VAL A 73 10.54 6.29 -22.71
N VAL A 74 9.41 6.02 -23.36
CA VAL A 74 8.93 4.66 -23.66
C VAL A 74 9.31 4.30 -25.09
N LYS A 75 10.03 3.20 -25.28
CA LYS A 75 10.46 2.70 -26.57
C LYS A 75 9.49 1.64 -27.09
N SER A 76 9.54 1.35 -28.39
CA SER A 76 8.82 0.20 -28.96
C SER A 76 9.34 -1.12 -28.38
N GLY A 77 8.43 -2.05 -28.08
CA GLY A 77 8.73 -3.33 -27.44
C GLY A 77 8.65 -3.26 -25.91
N ASP A 78 9.30 -4.21 -25.24
CA ASP A 78 9.25 -4.30 -23.78
C ASP A 78 10.11 -3.19 -23.13
N ASN A 79 9.51 -2.54 -22.15
CA ASN A 79 10.17 -1.57 -21.28
C ASN A 79 10.01 -2.03 -19.83
N VAL A 80 11.09 -2.03 -19.07
CA VAL A 80 11.08 -2.29 -17.64
C VAL A 80 11.71 -1.10 -16.94
N TYR A 81 11.00 -0.53 -15.97
CA TYR A 81 11.51 0.57 -15.19
C TYR A 81 11.00 0.49 -13.75
N ASP A 82 11.91 0.55 -12.79
CA ASP A 82 11.61 0.54 -11.37
C ASP A 82 11.74 1.96 -10.81
N PHE A 83 10.67 2.44 -10.17
CA PHE A 83 10.66 3.76 -9.54
C PHE A 83 11.04 3.62 -8.07
N LYS A 84 12.01 4.44 -7.64
CA LYS A 84 12.43 4.52 -6.24
C LYS A 84 11.65 5.60 -5.53
N VAL A 85 11.06 5.24 -4.39
CA VAL A 85 10.18 6.12 -3.61
C VAL A 85 10.56 6.13 -2.14
N ILE A 86 10.13 7.16 -1.41
CA ILE A 86 10.23 7.21 0.05
C ILE A 86 8.81 6.97 0.61
N PRO A 87 8.52 5.80 1.18
CA PRO A 87 7.24 5.55 1.84
C PRO A 87 7.02 6.51 3.01
N TYR A 88 5.77 6.88 3.30
CA TYR A 88 5.50 7.64 4.52
C TYR A 88 5.84 6.83 5.77
N ILE A 89 5.42 5.57 5.80
CA ILE A 89 5.64 4.66 6.92
C ILE A 89 6.03 3.28 6.38
N ARG A 90 7.05 2.67 6.99
CA ARG A 90 7.45 1.29 6.75
C ARG A 90 6.92 0.42 7.87
N VAL A 91 6.27 -0.68 7.53
CA VAL A 91 5.93 -1.74 8.48
C VAL A 91 7.12 -2.68 8.57
N LYS A 92 7.72 -2.80 9.76
CA LYS A 92 8.91 -3.60 10.01
C LYS A 92 8.57 -4.87 10.78
N SER A 93 9.20 -5.97 10.37
CA SER A 93 9.06 -7.28 11.01
C SER A 93 7.60 -7.71 11.26
N PRO A 94 6.69 -7.58 10.27
CA PRO A 94 5.29 -7.94 10.46
C PRO A 94 5.17 -9.45 10.71
N LYS A 95 4.37 -9.81 11.72
CA LYS A 95 4.07 -11.20 12.04
C LYS A 95 2.57 -11.32 12.31
N VAL A 96 1.89 -12.21 11.58
CA VAL A 96 0.48 -12.51 11.80
C VAL A 96 0.35 -13.98 12.17
N GLU A 97 -0.21 -14.25 13.34
CA GLU A 97 -0.33 -15.60 13.89
C GLU A 97 -1.76 -15.88 14.34
N LYS A 98 -2.15 -17.14 14.24
CA LYS A 98 -3.42 -17.65 14.79
C LYS A 98 -3.13 -18.47 16.02
N ASN A 99 -3.67 -18.04 17.17
CA ASN A 99 -3.64 -18.76 18.43
C ASN A 99 -5.06 -19.05 18.90
N GLY A 100 -5.52 -20.31 18.77
CA GLY A 100 -6.90 -20.67 19.03
C GLY A 100 -7.86 -19.88 18.15
N ASN A 101 -8.71 -19.08 18.77
CA ASN A 101 -9.70 -18.23 18.08
C ASN A 101 -9.23 -16.77 17.89
N VAL A 102 -7.98 -16.47 18.10
CA VAL A 102 -7.46 -15.10 17.94
C VAL A 102 -6.40 -15.05 16.84
N ILE A 103 -6.57 -14.13 15.91
CA ILE A 103 -5.53 -13.69 15.00
C ILE A 103 -4.82 -12.51 15.65
N THR A 104 -3.51 -12.58 15.78
CA THR A 104 -2.69 -11.50 16.35
C THR A 104 -1.66 -11.04 15.32
N ALA A 105 -1.59 -9.74 15.10
CA ALA A 105 -0.55 -9.11 14.31
C ALA A 105 0.38 -8.33 15.24
N THR A 106 1.69 -8.55 15.11
CA THR A 106 2.74 -7.80 15.80
C THR A 106 3.69 -7.21 14.78
N PHE A 107 4.11 -5.96 14.97
CA PHE A 107 4.99 -5.24 14.05
C PHE A 107 5.59 -4.01 14.72
N SER A 108 6.64 -3.46 14.15
CA SER A 108 7.09 -2.10 14.46
C SER A 108 6.95 -1.20 13.23
N LEU A 109 7.11 0.09 13.42
CA LEU A 109 6.97 1.08 12.36
C LEU A 109 8.21 1.94 12.26
N GLU A 110 8.55 2.34 11.04
CA GLU A 110 9.62 3.29 10.76
C GLU A 110 9.06 4.42 9.90
N ALA A 111 9.29 5.66 10.30
CA ALA A 111 8.91 6.83 9.51
C ALA A 111 9.83 6.97 8.29
N GLY A 112 9.28 7.23 7.13
CA GLY A 112 10.05 7.52 5.92
C GLY A 112 10.84 8.83 6.04
N LYS A 113 10.23 9.82 6.72
CA LYS A 113 10.88 11.07 7.12
C LYS A 113 10.45 11.44 8.54
N GLN A 114 11.29 12.21 9.23
CA GLN A 114 11.13 12.51 10.66
C GLN A 114 9.82 13.24 11.01
N GLU A 115 9.26 14.04 10.09
CA GLU A 115 8.03 14.78 10.30
C GLU A 115 6.74 13.94 10.24
N VAL A 116 6.82 12.68 9.79
CA VAL A 116 5.67 11.79 9.68
C VAL A 116 5.14 11.41 11.06
N LYS A 117 3.82 11.53 11.20
CA LYS A 117 3.11 11.18 12.43
C LYS A 117 2.10 10.07 12.18
N LEU A 118 2.01 9.16 13.13
CA LEU A 118 1.06 8.06 13.14
C LEU A 118 -0.33 8.55 13.59
N LYS A 119 -1.33 8.32 12.76
CA LYS A 119 -2.74 8.60 13.05
C LYS A 119 -3.50 7.36 13.48
N GLU A 120 -3.30 6.27 12.76
CA GLU A 120 -3.96 5.00 13.06
C GLU A 120 -3.17 3.83 12.50
N ILE A 121 -3.41 2.67 13.08
CA ILE A 121 -2.99 1.36 12.58
C ILE A 121 -4.20 0.45 12.56
N GLN A 122 -4.28 -0.43 11.56
CA GLN A 122 -5.38 -1.39 11.45
C GLN A 122 -4.91 -2.72 10.88
N LEU A 123 -5.47 -3.80 11.40
CA LEU A 123 -5.36 -5.15 10.87
C LEU A 123 -6.63 -5.45 10.06
N PHE A 124 -6.49 -5.49 8.74
CA PHE A 124 -7.58 -5.80 7.83
C PHE A 124 -7.73 -7.30 7.65
N ALA A 125 -8.96 -7.75 7.40
CA ALA A 125 -9.29 -9.11 7.00
C ALA A 125 -10.23 -9.09 5.80
N PHE A 126 -9.97 -9.95 4.82
CA PHE A 126 -10.86 -10.17 3.68
C PHE A 126 -10.70 -11.59 3.12
N SER A 127 -11.62 -12.00 2.25
CA SER A 127 -11.60 -13.32 1.63
C SER A 127 -10.81 -13.40 0.33
N ASP A 128 -10.08 -12.35 -0.01
CA ASP A 128 -9.24 -12.26 -1.19
C ASP A 128 -7.90 -11.60 -0.84
N MET A 129 -6.88 -11.88 -1.64
CA MET A 129 -5.53 -11.33 -1.46
C MET A 129 -5.45 -9.81 -1.65
N TRP A 130 -6.47 -9.19 -2.23
CA TRP A 130 -6.57 -7.75 -2.43
C TRP A 130 -7.03 -6.98 -1.17
N VAL A 131 -6.95 -7.61 -0.01
CA VAL A 131 -7.30 -7.01 1.28
C VAL A 131 -6.56 -5.68 1.52
N GLY A 132 -7.31 -4.67 1.96
CA GLY A 132 -6.81 -3.33 2.25
C GLY A 132 -7.90 -2.43 2.82
N ASN A 133 -7.65 -1.12 2.87
CA ASN A 133 -8.59 -0.20 3.48
C ASN A 133 -9.95 -0.15 2.76
N ASN A 134 -9.96 -0.28 1.44
CA ASN A 134 -11.19 -0.24 0.65
C ASN A 134 -11.83 -1.62 0.46
N VAL A 135 -11.06 -2.70 0.63
CA VAL A 135 -11.50 -4.08 0.44
C VAL A 135 -11.27 -4.85 1.72
N LYS A 136 -12.24 -4.76 2.64
CA LYS A 136 -12.16 -5.38 3.98
C LYS A 136 -13.53 -5.80 4.49
N LEU A 137 -13.53 -6.71 5.47
CA LEU A 137 -14.69 -7.00 6.28
C LEU A 137 -14.83 -5.95 7.38
N THR A 138 -16.08 -5.62 7.74
CA THR A 138 -16.36 -4.86 8.95
C THR A 138 -16.29 -5.81 10.13
N LEU A 139 -15.34 -5.60 11.03
CA LEU A 139 -15.07 -6.46 12.17
C LEU A 139 -15.66 -5.89 13.46
N ASN A 140 -15.99 -6.79 14.38
CA ASN A 140 -16.47 -6.48 15.72
C ASN A 140 -15.30 -6.55 16.73
N GLY A 141 -15.45 -5.84 17.87
CA GLY A 141 -14.51 -5.92 19.00
C GLY A 141 -13.51 -4.77 19.09
N GLY A 142 -13.19 -4.10 17.98
CA GLY A 142 -12.37 -2.88 17.97
C GLY A 142 -10.88 -3.09 18.31
N THR A 143 -10.41 -4.33 18.45
CA THR A 143 -9.00 -4.66 18.71
C THR A 143 -8.16 -4.79 17.44
N ASP A 144 -8.82 -4.77 16.29
CA ASP A 144 -8.22 -4.74 14.96
C ASP A 144 -7.68 -3.36 14.57
N LYS A 145 -8.01 -2.33 15.35
CA LYS A 145 -7.69 -0.94 15.04
C LYS A 145 -7.25 -0.16 16.28
N GLN A 146 -6.24 0.71 16.10
CA GLN A 146 -5.85 1.70 17.10
C GLN A 146 -5.73 3.07 16.45
N VAL A 147 -6.35 4.08 17.06
CA VAL A 147 -6.32 5.48 16.62
C VAL A 147 -5.52 6.30 17.61
N PHE A 148 -4.67 7.15 17.10
CA PHE A 148 -3.84 8.09 17.87
C PHE A 148 -4.39 9.51 17.70
N SER A 149 -4.95 10.06 18.77
CA SER A 149 -5.50 11.42 18.78
C SER A 149 -5.02 12.19 20.03
N PRO A 150 -4.14 13.19 19.85
CA PRO A 150 -3.51 13.63 18.60
C PRO A 150 -2.57 12.58 18.00
N SER A 151 -2.24 12.74 16.70
CA SER A 151 -1.26 11.90 16.03
C SER A 151 0.09 11.95 16.74
N THR A 152 0.79 10.84 16.83
CA THR A 152 2.03 10.68 17.57
C THR A 152 3.26 10.52 16.67
N ALA A 153 4.44 10.84 17.17
CA ALA A 153 5.69 10.51 16.49
C ALA A 153 5.88 8.99 16.43
N ILE A 154 6.50 8.51 15.36
CA ILE A 154 6.82 7.10 15.20
C ILE A 154 8.18 6.84 15.85
N ASN A 155 8.21 5.89 16.80
CA ASN A 155 9.44 5.37 17.37
C ASN A 155 9.63 3.93 16.86
N SER A 156 10.73 3.66 16.19
CA SER A 156 11.02 2.35 15.60
C SER A 156 11.27 1.24 16.63
N ALA A 157 11.46 1.59 17.89
CA ALA A 157 11.58 0.62 18.98
C ALA A 157 10.21 0.15 19.53
N ASP A 158 9.12 0.87 19.20
CA ASP A 158 7.79 0.52 19.66
C ASP A 158 7.27 -0.70 18.91
N ILE A 159 6.71 -1.66 19.63
CA ILE A 159 6.04 -2.83 19.08
C ILE A 159 4.53 -2.64 19.21
N TYR A 160 3.84 -2.69 18.10
CA TYR A 160 2.39 -2.61 18.03
C TYR A 160 1.80 -4.01 17.96
N THR A 161 0.63 -4.17 18.59
CA THR A 161 -0.13 -5.42 18.57
C THR A 161 -1.59 -5.12 18.26
N LEU A 162 -2.13 -5.77 17.23
CA LEU A 162 -3.53 -5.74 16.86
C LEU A 162 -4.08 -7.16 16.85
N SER A 163 -5.37 -7.33 17.10
CA SER A 163 -5.98 -8.66 17.13
C SER A 163 -7.39 -8.69 16.56
N ILE A 164 -7.79 -9.87 16.09
CA ILE A 164 -9.16 -10.17 15.64
C ILE A 164 -9.60 -11.45 16.34
N ASP A 165 -10.67 -11.35 17.15
CA ASP A 165 -11.31 -12.51 17.75
C ASP A 165 -12.27 -13.16 16.74
N LEU A 166 -11.97 -14.39 16.34
CA LEU A 166 -12.74 -15.14 15.34
C LEU A 166 -14.13 -15.53 15.86
N GLY A 167 -14.28 -15.70 17.18
CA GLY A 167 -15.57 -15.99 17.80
C GLY A 167 -16.51 -14.79 17.77
N GLN A 168 -16.00 -13.60 18.09
CA GLN A 168 -16.76 -12.35 18.00
C GLN A 168 -17.10 -11.97 16.55
N ASN A 169 -16.37 -12.51 15.58
CA ASN A 169 -16.52 -12.24 14.16
C ASN A 169 -17.04 -13.45 13.36
N ALA A 170 -17.63 -14.44 14.04
CA ALA A 170 -18.10 -15.67 13.41
C ALA A 170 -19.22 -15.46 12.37
N ASP A 171 -19.95 -14.37 12.45
CA ASP A 171 -20.98 -13.96 11.49
C ASP A 171 -20.39 -13.48 10.15
N VAL A 172 -19.26 -12.79 10.17
CA VAL A 172 -18.57 -12.26 8.95
C VAL A 172 -17.49 -13.21 8.43
N LEU A 173 -16.87 -14.01 9.32
CA LEU A 173 -15.85 -15.01 8.98
C LEU A 173 -16.44 -16.45 8.92
N LYS A 174 -17.73 -16.57 8.61
CA LYS A 174 -18.51 -17.80 8.68
C LYS A 174 -18.22 -18.84 7.59
N TYR A 175 -17.64 -18.44 6.48
CA TYR A 175 -17.42 -19.35 5.37
C TYR A 175 -16.13 -20.13 5.51
N SER A 176 -16.15 -21.43 5.20
CA SER A 176 -14.96 -22.27 5.15
C SER A 176 -14.15 -21.97 3.90
N LYS A 177 -13.33 -20.93 3.98
CA LYS A 177 -12.45 -20.46 2.93
C LYS A 177 -11.20 -19.78 3.49
N ASN A 178 -10.23 -19.49 2.66
CA ASN A 178 -9.07 -18.71 3.06
C ASN A 178 -9.47 -17.27 3.35
N TYR A 179 -8.91 -16.72 4.41
CA TYR A 179 -8.94 -15.29 4.70
C TYR A 179 -7.53 -14.74 4.70
N TYR A 180 -7.39 -13.56 4.15
CA TYR A 180 -6.14 -12.82 4.04
C TYR A 180 -6.15 -11.68 5.03
N PHE A 181 -4.99 -11.42 5.63
CA PHE A 181 -4.81 -10.37 6.63
C PHE A 181 -3.71 -9.42 6.17
N ARG A 182 -3.92 -8.13 6.41
CA ARG A 182 -2.97 -7.07 6.08
C ARG A 182 -2.95 -5.99 7.16
N ILE A 183 -1.75 -5.49 7.46
CA ILE A 183 -1.53 -4.33 8.31
C ILE A 183 -1.41 -3.09 7.41
#